data_45685637a57ab14995bc1421ba3b9bc6
#
_entry.id   45685637a57ab14995bc1421ba3b9bc6
#
_cell.length_a   1.000
_cell.length_b   1.000
_cell.length_c   1.000
_cell.angle_alpha   90.00
_cell.angle_beta   90.00
_cell.angle_gamma   90.00
#
_symmetry.space_group_name_H-M   'P 1'
#
loop_
_entity.id
_entity.type
_entity.pdbx_description
1 polymer ?
#
loop_
_entity_poly.entity_id
_entity_poly.type
_entity_poly.pdbx_seq_one_letter_code
_entity_poly.pdbx_strand_id
1 'polypeptide(L)'
;MGAGGIGFDVSELIMHSGVSGALDRDVFAKEWGIDFENHPRGGVTGVVPQVAKADRQVYLLQRKSTPVGRGLGKTTGWTHRISLAQRGVKMLNGLEYHKIDDQGLHISTDGMPELLEVDTVIVCAGQLPRRGLFDEITAMGMEASLIGGAYEASELDAKAAINQASYLAAAI
;
A
#
# COMPACT_ATOMS: atom_id res chain seq x y z
N MET A 1 -9.06 -1.34 3.62
CA MET A 1 -9.43 -2.40 2.66
C MET A 1 -8.64 -2.23 1.38
N GLY A 2 -7.98 -3.29 0.88
CA GLY A 2 -7.05 -3.23 -0.26
C GLY A 2 -5.60 -3.11 0.19
N ALA A 3 -4.83 -4.19 0.05
CA ALA A 3 -3.45 -4.31 0.51
C ALA A 3 -2.43 -4.29 -0.65
N GLY A 4 -2.68 -3.43 -1.64
CA GLY A 4 -1.71 -3.01 -2.65
C GLY A 4 -0.81 -1.88 -2.11
N GLY A 5 0.03 -1.27 -2.97
CA GLY A 5 0.93 -0.18 -2.58
C GLY A 5 0.22 0.94 -1.81
N ILE A 6 -0.90 1.45 -2.34
CA ILE A 6 -1.69 2.51 -1.68
C ILE A 6 -2.14 2.10 -0.27
N GLY A 7 -2.57 0.84 -0.06
CA GLY A 7 -2.98 0.36 1.25
C GLY A 7 -1.82 0.32 2.26
N PHE A 8 -0.62 0.00 1.80
CA PHE A 8 0.60 0.07 2.62
C PHE A 8 0.95 1.51 2.96
N ASP A 9 1.00 2.42 1.99
CA ASP A 9 1.34 3.83 2.19
C ASP A 9 0.36 4.51 3.17
N VAL A 10 -0.94 4.28 3.00
CA VAL A 10 -1.97 4.78 3.92
C VAL A 10 -1.78 4.21 5.32
N SER A 11 -1.50 2.89 5.43
CA SER A 11 -1.26 2.26 6.74
C SER A 11 -0.02 2.84 7.43
N GLU A 12 1.07 3.07 6.70
CA GLU A 12 2.27 3.72 7.24
C GLU A 12 1.97 5.15 7.71
N LEU A 13 1.22 5.93 6.93
CA LEU A 13 0.83 7.29 7.29
C LEU A 13 0.03 7.35 8.59
N ILE A 14 -1.02 6.52 8.72
CA ILE A 14 -1.90 6.56 9.89
C ILE A 14 -1.30 5.93 11.15
N MET A 15 -0.29 5.06 10.99
CA MET A 15 0.46 4.47 12.11
C MET A 15 1.67 5.31 12.52
N HIS A 16 1.99 6.36 11.76
CA HIS A 16 3.12 7.22 12.07
C HIS A 16 2.76 8.22 13.17
N SER A 17 3.67 8.41 14.12
CA SER A 17 3.59 9.45 15.14
C SER A 17 4.98 10.07 15.37
N GLY A 18 5.02 11.39 15.58
CA GLY A 18 6.26 12.12 15.84
C GLY A 18 7.07 12.46 14.57
N VAL A 19 8.38 12.54 14.71
CA VAL A 19 9.29 12.86 13.60
C VAL A 19 9.49 11.62 12.73
N SER A 20 9.42 11.80 11.41
CA SER A 20 9.62 10.71 10.46
C SER A 20 11.12 10.34 10.36
N GLY A 21 11.42 9.05 10.41
CA GLY A 21 12.76 8.54 10.12
C GLY A 21 13.27 8.87 8.71
N ALA A 22 12.38 9.25 7.78
CA ALA A 22 12.77 9.75 6.47
C ALA A 22 13.39 11.17 6.51
N LEU A 23 13.13 11.91 7.58
CA LEU A 23 13.61 13.28 7.78
C LEU A 23 14.73 13.38 8.83
N ASP A 24 14.92 12.32 9.62
CA ASP A 24 15.88 12.31 10.73
C ASP A 24 16.60 10.96 10.78
N ARG A 25 17.93 11.01 10.60
CA ARG A 25 18.79 9.83 10.54
C ARG A 25 18.83 9.07 11.88
N ASP A 26 18.78 9.77 13.00
CA ASP A 26 18.89 9.14 14.32
C ASP A 26 17.56 8.47 14.69
N VAL A 27 16.42 9.07 14.30
CA VAL A 27 15.11 8.45 14.40
C VAL A 27 15.07 7.18 13.57
N PHE A 28 15.53 7.23 12.31
CA PHE A 28 15.62 6.05 11.44
C PHE A 28 16.47 4.93 12.07
N ALA A 29 17.68 5.29 12.55
CA ALA A 29 18.56 4.31 13.19
C ALA A 29 17.90 3.64 14.40
N LYS A 30 17.24 4.43 15.24
CA LYS A 30 16.55 3.94 16.42
C LYS A 30 15.37 3.02 16.07
N GLU A 31 14.56 3.41 15.10
CA GLU A 31 13.42 2.60 14.63
C GLU A 31 13.85 1.25 14.07
N TRP A 32 14.97 1.21 13.36
CA TRP A 32 15.47 -0.02 12.70
C TRP A 32 16.52 -0.78 13.52
N GLY A 33 16.94 -0.28 14.66
CA GLY A 33 18.00 -0.89 15.47
C GLY A 33 19.33 -0.87 14.73
N ILE A 34 19.70 0.27 14.17
CA ILE A 34 20.96 0.46 13.44
C ILE A 34 21.93 1.24 14.31
N ASP A 35 23.15 0.76 14.40
CA ASP A 35 24.30 1.48 14.95
C ASP A 35 25.21 1.91 13.78
N PHE A 36 25.39 3.22 13.60
CA PHE A 36 26.19 3.76 12.50
C PHE A 36 27.70 3.73 12.76
N GLU A 37 28.14 3.42 13.98
CA GLU A 37 29.56 3.40 14.36
C GLU A 37 30.11 1.97 14.40
N ASN A 38 29.26 0.99 14.73
CA ASN A 38 29.66 -0.39 14.84
C ASN A 38 28.96 -1.25 13.77
N HIS A 39 29.74 -1.91 12.92
CA HIS A 39 29.24 -2.67 11.79
C HIS A 39 29.70 -4.16 11.78
N PRO A 40 29.60 -4.91 12.88
CA PRO A 40 29.98 -6.31 12.85
C PRO A 40 29.02 -7.14 12.00
N ARG A 41 29.51 -8.25 11.46
CA ARG A 41 28.68 -9.24 10.78
C ARG A 41 27.63 -9.79 11.74
N GLY A 42 26.36 -9.82 11.30
CA GLY A 42 25.25 -10.40 12.08
C GLY A 42 24.63 -9.44 13.09
N GLY A 43 24.93 -8.13 13.02
CA GLY A 43 24.34 -7.11 13.88
C GLY A 43 25.12 -6.81 15.15
N VAL A 44 24.69 -5.79 15.88
CA VAL A 44 25.32 -5.31 17.12
C VAL A 44 24.56 -5.85 18.33
N THR A 45 25.23 -6.54 19.23
CA THR A 45 24.61 -7.06 20.45
C THR A 45 23.99 -5.93 21.28
N GLY A 46 22.73 -6.08 21.64
CA GLY A 46 21.99 -5.10 22.46
C GLY A 46 21.35 -3.94 21.67
N VAL A 47 21.62 -3.82 20.38
CA VAL A 47 20.94 -2.84 19.50
C VAL A 47 19.71 -3.51 18.90
N VAL A 48 18.53 -3.03 19.29
CA VAL A 48 17.23 -3.57 18.84
C VAL A 48 16.34 -2.44 18.31
N PRO A 49 15.46 -2.74 17.35
CA PRO A 49 14.48 -1.77 16.87
C PRO A 49 13.62 -1.19 17.99
N GLN A 50 13.45 0.13 17.99
CA GLN A 50 12.62 0.85 18.95
C GLN A 50 11.56 1.64 18.18
N VAL A 51 10.46 0.98 17.84
CA VAL A 51 9.37 1.58 17.09
C VAL A 51 8.40 2.28 18.03
N ALA A 52 8.05 3.53 17.74
CA ALA A 52 7.06 4.27 18.50
C ALA A 52 5.71 3.53 18.43
N LYS A 53 5.05 3.41 19.60
CA LYS A 53 3.72 2.81 19.68
C LYS A 53 2.73 3.76 18.99
N ALA A 54 1.94 3.20 18.08
CA ALA A 54 0.85 3.95 17.46
C ALA A 54 -0.35 4.05 18.39
N ASP A 55 -1.07 5.17 18.30
CA ASP A 55 -2.29 5.42 19.07
C ASP A 55 -3.54 4.75 18.44
N ARG A 56 -3.35 4.10 17.29
CA ARG A 56 -4.42 3.49 16.50
C ARG A 56 -4.17 2.00 16.32
N GLN A 57 -5.26 1.24 16.29
CA GLN A 57 -5.25 -0.14 15.82
C GLN A 57 -5.64 -0.16 14.33
N VAL A 58 -4.78 -0.72 13.48
CA VAL A 58 -5.00 -0.78 12.04
C VAL A 58 -5.05 -2.22 11.56
N TYR A 59 -6.05 -2.50 10.73
CA TYR A 59 -6.21 -3.75 9.99
C TYR A 59 -5.96 -3.48 8.51
N LEU A 60 -4.96 -4.10 7.92
CA LEU A 60 -4.71 -4.09 6.48
C LEU A 60 -5.27 -5.36 5.85
N LEU A 61 -6.30 -5.19 5.04
CA LEU A 61 -7.20 -6.27 4.62
C LEU A 61 -7.14 -6.52 3.12
N GLN A 62 -7.14 -7.79 2.69
CA GLN A 62 -7.27 -8.16 1.27
C GLN A 62 -8.14 -9.40 1.05
N ARG A 63 -8.80 -9.48 -0.12
CA ARG A 63 -9.57 -10.64 -0.56
C ARG A 63 -8.70 -11.79 -1.06
N LYS A 64 -7.56 -11.48 -1.69
CA LYS A 64 -6.62 -12.49 -2.19
C LYS A 64 -6.14 -13.36 -1.02
N SER A 65 -6.08 -14.67 -1.21
CA SER A 65 -5.57 -15.63 -0.22
C SER A 65 -4.03 -15.62 -0.06
N THR A 66 -3.33 -14.93 -0.98
CA THR A 66 -1.87 -14.77 -0.87
C THR A 66 -1.49 -13.89 0.31
N PRO A 67 -0.29 -14.04 0.90
CA PRO A 67 0.17 -13.17 1.96
C PRO A 67 0.08 -11.69 1.57
N VAL A 68 -0.35 -10.85 2.52
CA VAL A 68 -0.44 -9.40 2.35
C VAL A 68 0.92 -8.84 1.95
N GLY A 69 0.94 -7.95 0.94
CA GLY A 69 2.17 -7.34 0.43
C GLY A 69 2.99 -8.23 -0.52
N ARG A 70 2.48 -9.39 -0.96
CA ARG A 70 3.19 -10.24 -1.93
C ARG A 70 3.41 -9.55 -3.28
N GLY A 71 2.53 -8.63 -3.68
CA GLY A 71 2.62 -7.85 -4.93
C GLY A 71 3.49 -6.61 -4.85
N LEU A 72 4.05 -6.27 -3.69
CA LEU A 72 4.96 -5.14 -3.53
C LEU A 72 6.29 -5.38 -4.27
N GLY A 73 7.00 -4.29 -4.57
CA GLY A 73 8.31 -4.33 -5.22
C GLY A 73 9.28 -5.29 -4.53
N LYS A 74 9.95 -6.13 -5.32
CA LYS A 74 10.83 -7.20 -4.80
C LYS A 74 11.96 -6.69 -3.91
N THR A 75 12.45 -5.48 -4.18
CA THR A 75 13.59 -4.88 -3.47
C THR A 75 13.20 -4.25 -2.14
N THR A 76 12.02 -3.65 -2.04
CA THR A 76 11.59 -2.84 -0.87
C THR A 76 10.33 -3.34 -0.18
N GLY A 77 9.54 -4.20 -0.81
CA GLY A 77 8.27 -4.66 -0.24
C GLY A 77 8.39 -5.37 1.11
N TRP A 78 9.53 -5.98 1.39
CA TRP A 78 9.80 -6.62 2.68
C TRP A 78 9.97 -5.58 3.80
N THR A 79 10.56 -4.39 3.53
CA THR A 79 10.72 -3.32 4.52
C THR A 79 9.37 -2.78 4.96
N HIS A 80 8.46 -2.50 4.01
CA HIS A 80 7.10 -2.05 4.30
C HIS A 80 6.34 -3.05 5.18
N ARG A 81 6.42 -4.35 4.87
CA ARG A 81 5.77 -5.38 5.70
C ARG A 81 6.33 -5.42 7.12
N ILE A 82 7.66 -5.35 7.27
CA ILE A 82 8.30 -5.34 8.59
C ILE A 82 7.91 -4.09 9.36
N SER A 83 7.98 -2.91 8.73
CA SER A 83 7.62 -1.63 9.35
C SER A 83 6.20 -1.67 9.92
N LEU A 84 5.23 -2.11 9.13
CA LEU A 84 3.83 -2.22 9.58
C LEU A 84 3.63 -3.28 10.67
N ALA A 85 4.30 -4.43 10.55
CA ALA A 85 4.23 -5.49 11.55
C ALA A 85 4.80 -5.04 12.90
N GLN A 86 5.95 -4.35 12.89
CA GLN A 86 6.56 -3.78 14.11
C GLN A 86 5.66 -2.72 14.77
N ARG A 87 4.89 -1.98 13.99
CA ARG A 87 3.91 -1.01 14.49
C ARG A 87 2.59 -1.66 14.93
N GLY A 88 2.45 -2.98 14.80
CA GLY A 88 1.29 -3.72 15.27
C GLY A 88 0.11 -3.75 14.30
N VAL A 89 0.31 -3.42 13.02
CA VAL A 89 -0.73 -3.54 11.99
C VAL A 89 -1.10 -5.01 11.81
N LYS A 90 -2.39 -5.32 11.93
CA LYS A 90 -2.93 -6.65 11.67
C LYS A 90 -3.19 -6.83 10.18
N MET A 91 -2.45 -7.72 9.54
CA MET A 91 -2.55 -8.01 8.10
C MET A 91 -3.35 -9.28 7.88
N LEU A 92 -4.55 -9.16 7.29
CA LEU A 92 -5.46 -10.28 7.06
C LEU A 92 -5.71 -10.47 5.56
N ASN A 93 -5.71 -11.72 5.11
CA ASN A 93 -5.91 -12.11 3.72
C ASN A 93 -7.00 -13.19 3.58
N GLY A 94 -7.46 -13.41 2.36
CA GLY A 94 -8.51 -14.41 2.09
C GLY A 94 -9.89 -14.01 2.60
N LEU A 95 -10.17 -12.71 2.69
CA LEU A 95 -11.38 -12.19 3.30
C LEU A 95 -12.50 -11.98 2.29
N GLU A 96 -13.73 -12.19 2.75
CA GLU A 96 -14.94 -11.68 2.12
C GLU A 96 -15.48 -10.50 2.92
N TYR A 97 -15.88 -9.43 2.23
CA TYR A 97 -16.48 -8.25 2.87
C TYR A 97 -17.99 -8.30 2.68
N HIS A 98 -18.75 -8.16 3.76
CA HIS A 98 -20.21 -8.27 3.72
C HIS A 98 -20.90 -6.91 3.83
N LYS A 99 -20.62 -6.16 4.89
CA LYS A 99 -21.24 -4.85 5.12
C LYS A 99 -20.40 -3.99 6.06
N ILE A 100 -20.66 -2.69 6.05
CA ILE A 100 -20.17 -1.71 7.02
C ILE A 100 -21.42 -1.12 7.68
N ASP A 101 -21.44 -1.07 9.00
CA ASP A 101 -22.48 -0.43 9.78
C ASP A 101 -21.90 0.20 11.06
N ASP A 102 -22.75 0.69 11.96
CA ASP A 102 -22.33 1.35 13.20
C ASP A 102 -21.58 0.43 14.18
N GLN A 103 -21.57 -0.88 13.94
CA GLN A 103 -20.79 -1.86 14.72
C GLN A 103 -19.38 -2.05 14.15
N GLY A 104 -19.14 -1.66 12.89
CA GLY A 104 -17.85 -1.82 12.23
C GLY A 104 -17.92 -2.48 10.86
N LEU A 105 -16.89 -3.25 10.51
CA LEU A 105 -16.76 -3.98 9.26
C LEU A 105 -17.03 -5.48 9.47
N HIS A 106 -18.08 -6.00 8.83
CA HIS A 106 -18.42 -7.42 8.83
C HIS A 106 -17.67 -8.13 7.72
N ILE A 107 -16.90 -9.13 8.08
CA ILE A 107 -16.12 -9.96 7.17
C ILE A 107 -16.38 -11.45 7.41
N SER A 108 -15.86 -12.29 6.52
CA SER A 108 -15.65 -13.72 6.82
C SER A 108 -14.28 -14.17 6.33
N THR A 109 -13.73 -15.17 7.02
CA THR A 109 -12.53 -15.90 6.65
C THR A 109 -12.88 -17.38 6.60
N ASP A 110 -12.64 -18.03 5.47
CA ASP A 110 -13.01 -19.44 5.27
C ASP A 110 -14.46 -19.75 5.64
N GLY A 111 -15.38 -18.81 5.33
CA GLY A 111 -16.81 -18.91 5.61
C GLY A 111 -17.20 -18.62 7.07
N MET A 112 -16.26 -18.38 7.96
CA MET A 112 -16.53 -18.02 9.35
C MET A 112 -16.72 -16.49 9.48
N PRO A 113 -17.87 -16.02 9.96
CA PRO A 113 -18.15 -14.60 10.13
C PRO A 113 -17.35 -14.01 11.28
N GLU A 114 -16.86 -12.79 11.08
CA GLU A 114 -16.13 -11.99 12.06
C GLU A 114 -16.56 -10.53 11.97
N LEU A 115 -16.67 -9.86 13.10
CA LEU A 115 -16.86 -8.41 13.17
C LEU A 115 -15.55 -7.74 13.58
N LEU A 116 -15.05 -6.87 12.73
CA LEU A 116 -13.99 -5.93 13.10
C LEU A 116 -14.62 -4.65 13.60
N GLU A 117 -14.60 -4.46 14.92
CA GLU A 117 -15.06 -3.24 15.57
C GLU A 117 -14.07 -2.10 15.26
N VAL A 118 -14.39 -1.33 14.22
CA VAL A 118 -13.57 -0.22 13.73
C VAL A 118 -14.41 1.02 13.52
N ASP A 119 -13.84 2.19 13.83
CA ASP A 119 -14.50 3.48 13.69
C ASP A 119 -14.43 4.02 12.25
N THR A 120 -13.45 3.56 11.48
CA THR A 120 -13.18 4.09 10.14
C THR A 120 -12.75 2.98 9.21
N VAL A 121 -13.33 2.97 8.01
CA VAL A 121 -12.95 2.07 6.91
C VAL A 121 -12.40 2.89 5.75
N ILE A 122 -11.12 2.69 5.42
CA ILE A 122 -10.47 3.33 4.27
C ILE A 122 -10.42 2.33 3.12
N VAL A 123 -10.98 2.71 1.98
CA VAL A 123 -11.03 1.87 0.78
C VAL A 123 -9.86 2.25 -0.15
N CYS A 124 -8.89 1.33 -0.27
CA CYS A 124 -7.72 1.45 -1.14
C CYS A 124 -7.75 0.38 -2.25
N ALA A 125 -8.93 -0.08 -2.63
CA ALA A 125 -9.14 -1.19 -3.55
C ALA A 125 -9.77 -0.72 -4.86
N GLY A 126 -9.10 -1.04 -5.96
CA GLY A 126 -9.55 -0.72 -7.30
C GLY A 126 -9.28 0.72 -7.73
N GLN A 127 -9.22 0.90 -9.02
CA GLN A 127 -9.08 2.19 -9.70
C GLN A 127 -9.94 2.15 -10.95
N LEU A 128 -10.44 3.31 -11.38
CA LEU A 128 -11.18 3.47 -12.62
C LEU A 128 -10.40 4.36 -13.59
N PRO A 129 -10.32 4.01 -14.88
CA PRO A 129 -9.69 4.86 -15.87
C PRO A 129 -10.42 6.20 -15.96
N ARG A 130 -9.68 7.30 -15.90
CA ARG A 130 -10.25 8.64 -16.07
C ARG A 130 -10.09 9.10 -17.51
N ARG A 131 -11.20 9.12 -18.27
CA ARG A 131 -11.23 9.36 -19.71
C ARG A 131 -11.89 10.68 -20.12
N GLY A 132 -12.34 11.52 -19.20
CA GLY A 132 -13.13 12.72 -19.52
C GLY A 132 -12.47 13.62 -20.58
N LEU A 133 -11.17 13.90 -20.46
CA LEU A 133 -10.45 14.71 -21.46
C LEU A 133 -10.40 14.02 -22.85
N PHE A 134 -10.24 12.70 -22.89
CA PHE A 134 -10.29 11.96 -24.15
C PHE A 134 -11.65 12.10 -24.84
N ASP A 135 -12.73 11.95 -24.07
CA ASP A 135 -14.10 12.06 -24.57
C ASP A 135 -14.39 13.47 -25.09
N GLU A 136 -13.92 14.50 -24.39
CA GLU A 136 -14.04 15.92 -24.82
C GLU A 136 -13.28 16.20 -26.12
N ILE A 137 -12.02 15.77 -26.24
CA ILE A 137 -11.19 15.95 -27.43
C ILE A 137 -11.80 15.23 -28.63
N THR A 138 -12.27 14.01 -28.44
CA THR A 138 -12.90 13.20 -29.49
C THR A 138 -14.23 13.84 -29.95
N ALA A 139 -15.01 14.39 -29.00
CA ALA A 139 -16.25 15.11 -29.35
C ALA A 139 -16.00 16.37 -30.18
N MET A 140 -14.80 16.96 -30.09
CA MET A 140 -14.38 18.08 -30.95
C MET A 140 -13.90 17.64 -32.35
N GLY A 141 -13.94 16.31 -32.64
CA GLY A 141 -13.46 15.76 -33.91
C GLY A 141 -11.95 15.65 -34.03
N MET A 142 -11.21 15.77 -32.92
CA MET A 142 -9.78 15.62 -32.90
C MET A 142 -9.38 14.17 -32.57
N GLU A 143 -8.29 13.70 -33.17
CA GLU A 143 -7.72 12.38 -32.83
C GLU A 143 -6.99 12.43 -31.50
N ALA A 144 -7.25 11.45 -30.65
CA ALA A 144 -6.58 11.28 -29.38
C ALA A 144 -6.34 9.79 -29.11
N SER A 145 -5.31 9.47 -28.35
CA SER A 145 -4.99 8.11 -27.96
C SER A 145 -4.90 7.98 -26.45
N LEU A 146 -5.42 6.88 -25.92
CA LEU A 146 -5.36 6.54 -24.50
C LEU A 146 -4.14 5.66 -24.20
N ILE A 147 -3.35 6.04 -23.20
CA ILE A 147 -2.23 5.26 -22.68
C ILE A 147 -2.25 5.25 -21.15
N GLY A 148 -1.50 4.31 -20.56
CA GLY A 148 -1.34 4.23 -19.11
C GLY A 148 -2.66 4.05 -18.37
N GLY A 149 -2.80 4.71 -17.23
CA GLY A 149 -3.98 4.60 -16.36
C GLY A 149 -5.29 5.14 -16.98
N ALA A 150 -5.21 5.99 -17.99
CA ALA A 150 -6.39 6.42 -18.75
C ALA A 150 -6.90 5.34 -19.71
N TYR A 151 -6.01 4.48 -20.22
CA TYR A 151 -6.38 3.30 -21.01
C TYR A 151 -6.93 2.20 -20.12
N GLU A 152 -6.15 1.79 -19.12
CA GLU A 152 -6.51 0.75 -18.15
C GLU A 152 -5.92 1.09 -16.78
N ALA A 153 -6.76 1.10 -15.75
CA ALA A 153 -6.37 1.51 -14.39
C ALA A 153 -6.02 0.32 -13.46
N SER A 154 -5.83 -0.90 -14.01
CA SER A 154 -5.48 -2.08 -13.23
C SER A 154 -3.96 -2.20 -13.05
N GLU A 155 -3.49 -2.20 -11.82
CA GLU A 155 -2.08 -2.50 -11.42
C GLU A 155 -1.00 -1.98 -12.41
N LEU A 156 -1.23 -0.82 -13.03
CA LEU A 156 -0.35 -0.23 -14.02
C LEU A 156 0.86 0.38 -13.33
N ASP A 157 2.06 0.00 -13.77
CA ASP A 157 3.30 0.63 -13.36
C ASP A 157 3.84 1.62 -14.42
N ALA A 158 4.82 2.42 -14.04
CA ALA A 158 5.43 3.39 -14.94
C ALA A 158 6.06 2.72 -16.17
N LYS A 159 6.61 1.52 -16.05
CA LYS A 159 7.21 0.77 -17.16
C LYS A 159 6.16 0.42 -18.22
N ALA A 160 4.99 -0.06 -17.80
CA ALA A 160 3.90 -0.39 -18.72
C ALA A 160 3.40 0.86 -19.46
N ALA A 161 3.21 1.97 -18.74
CA ALA A 161 2.81 3.24 -19.34
C ALA A 161 3.82 3.80 -20.34
N ILE A 162 5.12 3.75 -20.00
CA ILE A 162 6.21 4.18 -20.88
C ILE A 162 6.27 3.30 -22.14
N ASN A 163 6.15 1.98 -22.01
CA ASN A 163 6.14 1.07 -23.16
C ASN A 163 4.96 1.37 -24.09
N GLN A 164 3.75 1.55 -23.56
CA GLN A 164 2.59 1.91 -24.38
C GLN A 164 2.83 3.21 -25.13
N ALA A 165 3.34 4.25 -24.46
CA ALA A 165 3.65 5.53 -25.08
C ALA A 165 4.70 5.39 -26.20
N SER A 166 5.75 4.60 -25.97
CA SER A 166 6.82 4.40 -26.93
C SER A 166 6.33 3.66 -28.20
N TYR A 167 5.50 2.64 -28.04
CA TYR A 167 4.91 1.93 -29.18
C TYR A 167 3.93 2.83 -29.96
N LEU A 168 3.11 3.61 -29.27
CA LEU A 168 2.20 4.54 -29.92
C LEU A 168 2.98 5.59 -30.73
N ALA A 169 3.99 6.22 -30.12
CA ALA A 169 4.80 7.24 -30.79
C ALA A 169 5.58 6.72 -32.01
N ALA A 170 5.92 5.43 -32.02
CA ALA A 170 6.58 4.81 -33.16
C ALA A 170 5.61 4.43 -34.30
N ALA A 171 4.29 4.46 -34.04
CA ALA A 171 3.26 4.11 -35.02
C ALA A 171 2.59 5.34 -35.66
N ILE A 172 2.84 6.54 -35.16
CA ILE A 172 2.39 7.84 -35.70
C ILE A 172 3.45 8.37 -36.65
#